data_7b8d147cc4390cf93e0723d0c4ff825a
#
_entry.id   7b8d147cc4390cf93e0723d0c4ff825a
#
_cell.length_a   1.000
_cell.length_b   1.000
_cell.length_c   1.000
_cell.angle_alpha   90.00
_cell.angle_beta   90.00
_cell.angle_gamma   90.00
#
_symmetry.space_group_name_H-M   'P 1'
#
loop_
_entity.id
_entity.type
_entity.pdbx_description
1 polymer ?
#
loop_
_entity_poly.entity_id
_entity_poly.type
_entity_poly.pdbx_seq_one_letter_code
_entity_poly.pdbx_strand_id
1 'polypeptide(L)'
;YRKTFKEDRIKFSDSSIKDLALHFTFRDQDSYNSALKKYRNDSPGLTGLQYIITERPSSKTLLLEYSDIALKEIRDYAVGQNLTTLRNRVNELGVSEPIVQRQGATRIVVQLPGVQDPTAAKKIIGKTANLEFRLEANSRTSPLRKEEFNFKDNDYATAFLEKAVVVSGDRVTNANTGFDESGFSQVNISLDMQGGRAMQKATSGNIGRKLAVLFVEQKSKSELVTDENGNNVIEQTTYIEKNIISLATIQASLGTSFRITGVGNPQEASELALLLRAGALAAPMKFVEERTVGPSLGKENIELGMRSIMIGFTLVVIFMTLYYRVFGIAANVSLFLNLVLITGIMSLLGATLTLPGIAGIVLTVGMAVDANVLIFARIREELKEKDPQSAIHDGFSRAFVTIFDANVTTLIAALILYVIGTGPVKGFAITLSIGIITSMFTAIMCTRAMVNLIYGNKNIKELKI
;
A
#
# COMPACT_ATOMS: atom_id res chain seq x y z
N TYR A 1 3.77 34.12 -6.95
CA TYR A 1 4.43 35.43 -6.80
C TYR A 1 4.72 36.14 -8.14
N ARG A 2 5.31 35.47 -9.16
CA ARG A 2 5.50 36.12 -10.49
C ARG A 2 4.21 36.68 -11.06
N LYS A 3 3.09 35.96 -10.94
CA LYS A 3 1.78 36.43 -11.42
C LYS A 3 1.26 37.56 -10.56
N THR A 4 1.34 37.44 -9.25
CA THR A 4 0.90 38.45 -8.26
C THR A 4 1.66 39.78 -8.43
N PHE A 5 2.99 39.72 -8.56
CA PHE A 5 3.79 40.94 -8.79
C PHE A 5 3.45 41.62 -10.13
N LYS A 6 3.13 40.81 -11.19
CA LYS A 6 2.68 41.39 -12.45
C LYS A 6 1.31 42.04 -12.36
N GLU A 7 0.38 41.45 -11.62
CA GLU A 7 -0.96 41.98 -11.40
C GLU A 7 -0.88 43.31 -10.59
N ASP A 8 0.00 43.37 -9.61
CA ASP A 8 0.25 44.58 -8.78
C ASP A 8 1.21 45.58 -9.44
N ARG A 9 1.63 45.35 -10.69
CA ARG A 9 2.55 46.22 -11.47
C ARG A 9 3.93 46.40 -10.81
N ILE A 10 4.37 45.48 -9.95
CA ILE A 10 5.69 45.50 -9.32
C ILE A 10 6.72 45.00 -10.35
N LYS A 11 7.70 45.87 -10.66
CA LYS A 11 8.70 45.56 -11.70
C LYS A 11 9.91 44.86 -11.13
N PHE A 12 10.13 43.64 -11.54
CA PHE A 12 11.35 42.87 -11.24
C PHE A 12 12.22 42.70 -12.49
N SER A 13 13.55 42.73 -12.34
CA SER A 13 14.52 42.55 -13.42
C SER A 13 14.80 41.08 -13.68
N ASP A 14 14.87 40.26 -12.63
CA ASP A 14 15.13 38.84 -12.71
C ASP A 14 14.34 38.06 -11.65
N SER A 15 14.06 36.80 -11.98
CA SER A 15 13.49 35.84 -11.03
C SER A 15 13.98 34.46 -11.36
N SER A 16 14.80 33.90 -10.48
CA SER A 16 15.39 32.58 -10.61
C SER A 16 15.13 31.72 -9.39
N ILE A 17 15.21 30.42 -9.55
CA ILE A 17 15.16 29.46 -8.44
C ILE A 17 16.57 28.89 -8.33
N LYS A 18 17.20 29.07 -7.19
CA LYS A 18 18.51 28.53 -6.85
C LYS A 18 18.46 27.98 -5.44
N ASP A 19 19.02 26.81 -5.22
CA ASP A 19 19.13 26.17 -3.90
C ASP A 19 17.82 26.10 -3.11
N LEU A 20 16.73 25.72 -3.78
CA LEU A 20 15.35 25.71 -3.23
C LEU A 20 14.80 27.08 -2.80
N ALA A 21 15.52 28.14 -3.10
CA ALA A 21 15.13 29.51 -2.83
C ALA A 21 14.66 30.23 -4.09
N LEU A 22 13.63 31.05 -3.98
CA LEU A 22 13.13 31.88 -5.06
C LEU A 22 13.76 33.29 -4.92
N HIS A 23 14.61 33.64 -5.87
CA HIS A 23 15.31 34.91 -5.94
C HIS A 23 14.53 35.88 -6.80
N PHE A 24 14.18 37.06 -6.27
CA PHE A 24 13.64 38.18 -7.03
C PHE A 24 14.60 39.36 -6.94
N THR A 25 15.04 39.87 -8.08
CA THR A 25 15.81 41.12 -8.17
C THR A 25 14.95 42.19 -8.77
N PHE A 26 14.82 43.33 -8.08
CA PHE A 26 13.96 44.47 -8.48
C PHE A 26 14.78 45.53 -9.18
N ARG A 27 14.13 46.26 -10.09
CA ARG A 27 14.77 47.34 -10.90
C ARG A 27 15.06 48.56 -10.07
N ASP A 28 14.14 48.94 -9.19
CA ASP A 28 14.18 50.16 -8.38
C ASP A 28 13.81 49.86 -6.94
N GLN A 29 14.13 50.81 -6.06
CA GLN A 29 13.89 50.67 -4.61
C GLN A 29 12.41 50.70 -4.27
N ASP A 30 11.60 51.42 -5.06
CA ASP A 30 10.17 51.52 -4.83
C ASP A 30 9.46 50.17 -5.10
N SER A 31 9.84 49.53 -6.21
CA SER A 31 9.36 48.18 -6.54
C SER A 31 9.78 47.15 -5.47
N TYR A 32 11.02 47.22 -4.95
CA TYR A 32 11.50 46.39 -3.86
C TYR A 32 10.66 46.61 -2.56
N ASN A 33 10.48 47.89 -2.16
CA ASN A 33 9.71 48.23 -0.97
C ASN A 33 8.23 47.82 -1.11
N SER A 34 7.66 48.00 -2.29
CA SER A 34 6.29 47.59 -2.61
C SER A 34 6.11 46.06 -2.54
N ALA A 35 7.07 45.30 -3.05
CA ALA A 35 7.09 43.84 -2.96
C ALA A 35 7.17 43.37 -1.50
N LEU A 36 8.06 44.00 -0.72
CA LEU A 36 8.24 43.70 0.70
C LEU A 36 6.98 44.01 1.53
N LYS A 37 6.35 45.19 1.29
CA LYS A 37 5.11 45.60 1.96
C LYS A 37 3.96 44.65 1.62
N LYS A 38 3.83 44.28 0.34
CA LYS A 38 2.83 43.32 -0.14
C LYS A 38 3.01 41.98 0.54
N TYR A 39 4.25 41.47 0.56
CA TYR A 39 4.59 40.22 1.19
C TYR A 39 4.27 40.18 2.68
N ARG A 40 4.63 41.25 3.41
CA ARG A 40 4.32 41.41 4.84
C ARG A 40 2.83 41.52 5.12
N ASN A 41 2.05 42.15 4.22
CA ASN A 41 0.60 42.33 4.36
C ASN A 41 -0.20 41.09 3.94
N ASP A 42 0.25 40.36 2.91
CA ASP A 42 -0.40 39.13 2.45
C ASP A 42 -0.08 37.91 3.36
N SER A 43 0.69 38.16 4.43
CA SER A 43 1.16 37.14 5.37
C SER A 43 0.67 37.37 6.81
N PRO A 44 -0.63 37.48 7.08
CA PRO A 44 -1.10 37.54 8.46
C PRO A 44 -1.09 36.13 9.06
N GLY A 45 -0.04 35.82 9.81
CA GLY A 45 -0.04 34.71 10.78
C GLY A 45 0.21 33.29 10.27
N LEU A 46 -0.18 32.92 9.06
CA LEU A 46 -0.01 31.57 8.51
C LEU A 46 1.19 31.44 7.57
N THR A 47 1.57 32.48 6.87
CA THR A 47 2.66 32.45 5.87
C THR A 47 4.06 32.63 6.47
N GLY A 48 4.20 33.21 7.64
CA GLY A 48 5.47 33.26 8.37
C GLY A 48 5.99 31.89 8.79
N LEU A 49 5.12 30.87 8.81
CA LEU A 49 5.48 29.48 9.04
C LEU A 49 5.91 28.74 7.75
N GLN A 50 5.55 29.26 6.57
CA GLN A 50 5.83 28.59 5.29
C GLN A 50 7.11 29.08 4.60
N TYR A 51 7.41 30.39 4.72
CA TYR A 51 8.55 31.00 4.03
C TYR A 51 9.39 31.86 4.98
N ILE A 52 10.70 31.72 4.83
CA ILE A 52 11.68 32.62 5.43
C ILE A 52 12.06 33.65 4.37
N ILE A 53 12.02 34.92 4.74
CA ILE A 53 12.41 36.01 3.87
C ILE A 53 13.78 36.50 4.27
N THR A 54 14.73 36.43 3.35
CA THR A 54 16.01 37.07 3.50
C THR A 54 16.07 38.31 2.63
N GLU A 55 16.12 39.48 3.30
CA GLU A 55 16.17 40.77 2.65
C GLU A 55 17.60 41.18 2.35
N ARG A 56 17.87 41.55 1.11
CA ARG A 56 19.16 42.11 0.66
C ARG A 56 18.94 43.49 0.05
N PRO A 57 18.79 44.56 0.87
CA PRO A 57 18.45 45.89 0.38
C PRO A 57 19.48 46.48 -0.57
N SER A 58 20.79 46.23 -0.32
CA SER A 58 21.90 46.75 -1.14
C SER A 58 21.85 46.23 -2.59
N SER A 59 21.39 45.00 -2.78
CA SER A 59 21.23 44.38 -4.12
C SER A 59 19.79 44.41 -4.63
N LYS A 60 18.85 44.99 -3.87
CA LYS A 60 17.41 45.04 -4.16
C LYS A 60 16.86 43.63 -4.46
N THR A 61 17.35 42.64 -3.72
CA THR A 61 17.00 41.23 -3.91
C THR A 61 16.20 40.74 -2.71
N LEU A 62 15.09 40.06 -3.02
CA LEU A 62 14.27 39.33 -2.06
C LEU A 62 14.47 37.85 -2.27
N LEU A 63 14.86 37.15 -1.21
CA LEU A 63 15.05 35.72 -1.18
C LEU A 63 13.90 35.11 -0.39
N LEU A 64 13.19 34.18 -1.01
CA LEU A 64 12.07 33.45 -0.40
C LEU A 64 12.47 31.98 -0.29
N GLU A 65 12.69 31.51 0.92
CA GLU A 65 13.03 30.14 1.24
C GLU A 65 11.88 29.47 1.96
N TYR A 66 11.66 28.16 1.74
CA TYR A 66 10.73 27.42 2.56
C TYR A 66 11.27 27.27 3.99
N SER A 67 10.43 27.47 4.98
CA SER A 67 10.80 27.16 6.37
C SER A 67 10.96 25.65 6.56
N ASP A 68 11.72 25.24 7.57
CA ASP A 68 11.90 23.82 7.92
C ASP A 68 10.56 23.13 8.21
N ILE A 69 9.61 23.87 8.78
CA ILE A 69 8.25 23.38 9.06
C ILE A 69 7.54 23.11 7.74
N ALA A 70 7.56 24.04 6.79
CA ALA A 70 6.94 23.85 5.48
C ALA A 70 7.61 22.74 4.68
N LEU A 71 8.94 22.62 4.72
CA LEU A 71 9.67 21.54 4.09
C LEU A 71 9.28 20.18 4.68
N LYS A 72 9.09 20.11 5.99
CA LYS A 72 8.61 18.91 6.67
C LYS A 72 7.20 18.55 6.23
N GLU A 73 6.27 19.51 6.21
CA GLU A 73 4.89 19.28 5.76
C GLU A 73 4.81 18.81 4.31
N ILE A 74 5.55 19.47 3.40
CA ILE A 74 5.63 19.08 1.99
C ILE A 74 6.17 17.66 1.85
N ARG A 75 7.21 17.31 2.61
CA ARG A 75 7.80 15.98 2.61
C ARG A 75 6.84 14.94 3.16
N ASP A 76 6.19 15.22 4.28
CA ASP A 76 5.23 14.31 4.90
C ASP A 76 4.03 14.07 3.99
N TYR A 77 3.54 15.11 3.33
CA TYR A 77 2.49 15.02 2.32
C TYR A 77 2.94 14.14 1.13
N ALA A 78 4.10 14.41 0.57
CA ALA A 78 4.62 13.66 -0.58
C ALA A 78 4.84 12.18 -0.26
N VAL A 79 5.40 11.87 0.91
CA VAL A 79 5.58 10.49 1.37
C VAL A 79 4.24 9.81 1.59
N GLY A 80 3.26 10.51 2.17
CA GLY A 80 1.90 9.99 2.37
C GLY A 80 1.19 9.66 1.05
N GLN A 81 1.27 10.55 0.07
CA GLN A 81 0.70 10.33 -1.27
C GLN A 81 1.42 9.19 -2.00
N ASN A 82 2.74 9.15 -1.97
CA ASN A 82 3.51 8.06 -2.56
C ASN A 82 3.17 6.70 -1.92
N LEU A 83 2.97 6.67 -0.62
CA LEU A 83 2.57 5.46 0.11
C LEU A 83 1.20 4.95 -0.38
N THR A 84 0.24 5.84 -0.60
CA THR A 84 -1.08 5.48 -1.15
C THR A 84 -0.96 4.97 -2.59
N THR A 85 -0.22 5.67 -3.43
CA THR A 85 0.03 5.24 -4.82
C THR A 85 0.73 3.88 -4.88
N LEU A 86 1.73 3.65 -4.02
CA LEU A 86 2.42 2.36 -3.95
C LEU A 86 1.50 1.22 -3.52
N ARG A 87 0.64 1.46 -2.53
CA ARG A 87 -0.37 0.46 -2.13
C ARG A 87 -1.29 0.10 -3.29
N ASN A 88 -1.78 1.10 -4.01
CA ASN A 88 -2.62 0.86 -5.19
C ASN A 88 -1.88 0.03 -6.24
N ARG A 89 -0.63 0.38 -6.56
CA ARG A 89 0.19 -0.36 -7.54
C ARG A 89 0.44 -1.81 -7.14
N VAL A 90 0.73 -2.02 -5.88
CA VAL A 90 0.99 -3.37 -5.34
C VAL A 90 -0.28 -4.21 -5.31
N ASN A 91 -1.43 -3.62 -4.98
CA ASN A 91 -2.73 -4.29 -5.05
C ASN A 91 -3.09 -4.67 -6.50
N GLU A 92 -2.81 -3.78 -7.46
CA GLU A 92 -3.03 -4.05 -8.90
C GLU A 92 -2.12 -5.17 -9.45
N LEU A 93 -0.96 -5.40 -8.82
CA LEU A 93 -0.09 -6.54 -9.13
C LEU A 93 -0.67 -7.89 -8.67
N GLY A 94 -1.76 -7.88 -7.90
CA GLY A 94 -2.39 -9.09 -7.38
C GLY A 94 -1.57 -9.82 -6.32
N VAL A 95 -0.64 -9.13 -5.65
CA VAL A 95 0.17 -9.70 -4.56
C VAL A 95 -0.70 -9.87 -3.32
N SER A 96 -0.72 -11.08 -2.79
CA SER A 96 -1.45 -11.36 -1.55
C SER A 96 -0.72 -10.77 -0.34
N GLU A 97 -1.44 -10.02 0.48
CA GLU A 97 -0.97 -9.42 1.74
C GLU A 97 0.36 -8.64 1.63
N PRO A 98 0.46 -7.67 0.70
CA PRO A 98 1.66 -6.86 0.58
C PRO A 98 1.80 -5.92 1.76
N ILE A 99 3.05 -5.65 2.15
CA ILE A 99 3.32 -4.65 3.18
C ILE A 99 3.83 -3.40 2.51
N VAL A 100 3.13 -2.28 2.69
CA VAL A 100 3.55 -0.96 2.24
C VAL A 100 3.43 0.00 3.41
N GLN A 101 4.56 0.38 3.99
CA GLN A 101 4.60 1.20 5.19
C GLN A 101 5.72 2.24 5.16
N ARG A 102 5.50 3.35 5.85
CA ARG A 102 6.52 4.38 6.03
C ARG A 102 7.58 3.92 7.03
N GLN A 103 8.84 4.17 6.71
CA GLN A 103 10.00 3.95 7.57
C GLN A 103 10.76 5.25 7.77
N GLY A 104 10.68 5.81 8.96
CA GLY A 104 11.28 7.11 9.27
C GLY A 104 10.66 8.27 8.49
N ALA A 105 11.45 9.31 8.21
CA ALA A 105 10.95 10.55 7.61
C ALA A 105 10.75 10.47 6.09
N THR A 106 11.60 9.73 5.37
CA THR A 106 11.70 9.79 3.90
C THR A 106 11.67 8.45 3.19
N ARG A 107 11.60 7.33 3.92
CA ARG A 107 11.64 5.99 3.34
C ARG A 107 10.28 5.32 3.36
N ILE A 108 10.04 4.47 2.37
CA ILE A 108 8.89 3.57 2.30
C ILE A 108 9.43 2.16 2.10
N VAL A 109 9.00 1.24 2.94
CA VAL A 109 9.28 -0.19 2.80
C VAL A 109 8.13 -0.83 2.06
N VAL A 110 8.46 -1.60 1.03
CA VAL A 110 7.51 -2.41 0.26
C VAL A 110 7.97 -3.85 0.32
N GLN A 111 7.12 -4.74 0.82
CA GLN A 111 7.39 -6.18 0.82
C GLN A 111 6.31 -6.89 0.00
N LEU A 112 6.76 -7.72 -0.91
CA LEU A 112 5.91 -8.39 -1.89
C LEU A 112 6.07 -9.91 -1.73
N PRO A 113 5.28 -10.54 -0.87
CA PRO A 113 5.35 -11.99 -0.73
C PRO A 113 4.82 -12.69 -1.98
N GLY A 114 5.46 -13.80 -2.37
CA GLY A 114 5.00 -14.65 -3.47
C GLY A 114 5.20 -14.10 -4.88
N VAL A 115 5.92 -12.99 -5.04
CA VAL A 115 6.22 -12.45 -6.38
C VAL A 115 7.19 -13.36 -7.12
N GLN A 116 6.77 -13.80 -8.31
CA GLN A 116 7.56 -14.68 -9.16
C GLN A 116 8.65 -13.92 -9.94
N ASP A 117 8.35 -12.70 -10.39
CA ASP A 117 9.27 -11.82 -11.10
C ASP A 117 9.47 -10.51 -10.33
N PRO A 118 10.52 -10.44 -9.49
CA PRO A 118 10.86 -9.22 -8.75
C PRO A 118 11.22 -8.05 -9.67
N THR A 119 11.76 -8.31 -10.86
CA THR A 119 12.21 -7.28 -11.80
C THR A 119 11.01 -6.56 -12.43
N ALA A 120 9.99 -7.30 -12.86
CA ALA A 120 8.77 -6.73 -13.37
C ALA A 120 8.02 -5.93 -12.29
N ALA A 121 7.92 -6.46 -11.08
CA ALA A 121 7.31 -5.76 -9.95
C ALA A 121 8.05 -4.45 -9.62
N LYS A 122 9.37 -4.48 -9.56
CA LYS A 122 10.22 -3.29 -9.34
C LYS A 122 10.01 -2.24 -10.41
N LYS A 123 9.94 -2.64 -11.68
CA LYS A 123 9.69 -1.74 -12.82
C LYS A 123 8.35 -1.01 -12.67
N ILE A 124 7.29 -1.73 -12.29
CA ILE A 124 5.94 -1.14 -12.11
C ILE A 124 5.90 -0.20 -10.88
N ILE A 125 6.48 -0.62 -9.76
CA ILE A 125 6.51 0.16 -8.53
C ILE A 125 7.32 1.44 -8.69
N GLY A 126 8.49 1.37 -9.36
CA GLY A 126 9.44 2.47 -9.49
C GLY A 126 9.11 3.48 -10.58
N LYS A 127 8.24 3.15 -11.55
CA LYS A 127 7.90 4.06 -12.62
C LYS A 127 7.20 5.32 -12.11
N THR A 128 7.84 6.46 -12.30
CA THR A 128 7.25 7.79 -12.13
C THR A 128 6.62 8.23 -13.44
N ALA A 129 5.55 7.54 -13.83
CA ALA A 129 4.85 7.87 -15.06
C ALA A 129 3.59 8.67 -14.76
N ASN A 130 3.41 9.74 -15.48
CA ASN A 130 2.19 10.54 -15.51
C ASN A 130 1.77 10.77 -16.96
N LEU A 131 0.51 11.07 -17.19
CA LEU A 131 0.02 11.50 -18.49
C LEU A 131 -0.34 12.98 -18.48
N GLU A 132 -0.05 13.64 -19.60
CA GLU A 132 -0.56 14.97 -19.88
C GLU A 132 -1.31 14.93 -21.22
N PHE A 133 -2.52 15.47 -21.23
CA PHE A 133 -3.28 15.66 -22.45
C PHE A 133 -3.04 17.08 -22.94
N ARG A 134 -2.51 17.22 -24.17
CA ARG A 134 -2.19 18.53 -24.77
C ARG A 134 -2.69 18.61 -26.19
N LEU A 135 -3.10 19.81 -26.62
CA LEU A 135 -3.47 20.05 -28.02
C LEU A 135 -2.24 20.20 -28.91
N GLU A 136 -2.30 19.69 -30.13
CA GLU A 136 -1.28 19.96 -31.14
C GLU A 136 -1.25 21.47 -31.42
N ALA A 137 -0.05 22.06 -31.51
CA ALA A 137 0.12 23.46 -31.82
C ALA A 137 -0.19 23.70 -33.30
N ASN A 138 -0.98 24.71 -33.56
CA ASN A 138 -1.30 25.14 -34.94
C ASN A 138 -0.41 26.31 -35.39
N SER A 139 -0.53 26.72 -36.67
CA SER A 139 0.23 27.82 -37.23
C SER A 139 0.02 29.16 -36.53
N ARG A 140 -1.12 29.34 -35.84
CA ARG A 140 -1.46 30.56 -35.09
C ARG A 140 -0.91 30.53 -33.65
N THR A 141 -0.40 29.39 -33.17
CA THR A 141 0.17 29.27 -31.83
C THR A 141 1.51 29.98 -31.75
N SER A 142 1.64 30.95 -30.83
CA SER A 142 2.90 31.68 -30.63
C SER A 142 4.06 30.72 -30.30
N PRO A 143 5.27 30.94 -30.81
CA PRO A 143 6.45 30.14 -30.52
C PRO A 143 6.72 29.96 -29.01
N LEU A 144 6.38 30.96 -28.19
CA LEU A 144 6.52 30.90 -26.74
C LEU A 144 5.53 29.94 -26.03
N ARG A 145 4.44 29.60 -26.73
CA ARG A 145 3.36 28.72 -26.20
C ARG A 145 3.40 27.32 -26.76
N LYS A 146 4.34 26.98 -27.61
CA LYS A 146 4.54 25.63 -28.14
C LYS A 146 5.86 25.03 -27.68
N GLU A 147 5.91 23.73 -27.66
CA GLU A 147 7.06 22.92 -27.27
C GLU A 147 7.09 21.67 -28.18
N GLU A 148 8.28 21.25 -28.59
CA GLU A 148 8.48 20.09 -29.42
C GLU A 148 8.70 18.85 -28.61
N PHE A 149 8.08 17.72 -28.99
CA PHE A 149 8.19 16.44 -28.34
C PHE A 149 8.39 15.32 -29.33
N ASN A 150 9.19 14.33 -28.98
CA ASN A 150 9.41 13.11 -29.74
C ASN A 150 8.26 12.12 -29.53
N PHE A 151 8.05 11.21 -30.47
CA PHE A 151 7.20 10.06 -30.28
C PHE A 151 7.98 8.95 -29.56
N LYS A 152 7.30 8.20 -28.68
CA LYS A 152 7.91 7.13 -27.88
C LYS A 152 8.44 5.99 -28.76
N ASP A 153 7.72 5.65 -29.81
CA ASP A 153 8.01 4.51 -30.69
C ASP A 153 8.81 4.91 -31.94
N ASN A 154 9.11 6.20 -32.11
CA ASN A 154 9.86 6.70 -33.24
C ASN A 154 10.63 7.99 -32.89
N ASP A 155 11.90 7.83 -32.58
CA ASP A 155 12.77 8.93 -32.17
C ASP A 155 12.99 10.00 -33.30
N TYR A 156 12.66 9.68 -34.54
CA TYR A 156 12.79 10.60 -35.67
C TYR A 156 11.51 11.40 -35.95
N ALA A 157 10.40 11.05 -35.32
CA ALA A 157 9.15 11.77 -35.49
C ALA A 157 8.92 12.73 -34.33
N THR A 158 8.68 13.99 -34.63
CA THR A 158 8.37 15.03 -33.65
C THR A 158 7.04 15.70 -33.93
N ALA A 159 6.41 16.26 -32.88
CA ALA A 159 5.27 17.13 -33.04
C ALA A 159 5.33 18.30 -32.04
N PHE A 160 4.80 19.45 -32.51
CA PHE A 160 4.69 20.62 -31.65
C PHE A 160 3.35 20.60 -30.90
N LEU A 161 3.41 20.63 -29.59
CA LEU A 161 2.25 20.68 -28.71
C LEU A 161 2.14 22.04 -28.01
N GLU A 162 0.94 22.41 -27.62
CA GLU A 162 0.73 23.58 -26.78
C GLU A 162 1.29 23.29 -25.36
N LYS A 163 1.95 24.29 -24.76
CA LYS A 163 2.47 24.16 -23.37
C LYS A 163 1.37 23.97 -22.34
N ALA A 164 0.14 24.40 -22.67
CA ALA A 164 -1.01 24.27 -21.79
C ALA A 164 -1.46 22.81 -21.71
N VAL A 165 -1.48 22.28 -20.50
CA VAL A 165 -2.03 20.96 -20.19
C VAL A 165 -3.55 21.07 -20.11
N VAL A 166 -4.26 20.29 -20.91
CA VAL A 166 -5.73 20.21 -20.91
C VAL A 166 -6.21 19.45 -19.66
N VAL A 167 -5.65 18.24 -19.47
CA VAL A 167 -5.91 17.37 -18.34
C VAL A 167 -4.62 16.64 -17.99
N SER A 168 -4.34 16.43 -16.73
CA SER A 168 -3.23 15.62 -16.24
C SER A 168 -3.72 14.29 -15.68
N GLY A 169 -2.84 13.31 -15.58
CA GLY A 169 -3.17 11.93 -15.19
C GLY A 169 -3.68 11.77 -13.75
N ASP A 170 -3.50 12.78 -12.90
CA ASP A 170 -4.08 12.82 -11.55
C ASP A 170 -5.63 12.90 -11.54
N ARG A 171 -6.22 13.26 -12.69
CA ARG A 171 -7.68 13.29 -12.89
C ARG A 171 -8.25 11.98 -13.43
N VAL A 172 -7.41 10.98 -13.68
CA VAL A 172 -7.85 9.65 -14.10
C VAL A 172 -8.38 8.89 -12.90
N THR A 173 -9.62 8.44 -12.97
CA THR A 173 -10.27 7.63 -11.94
C THR A 173 -10.24 6.15 -12.23
N ASN A 174 -10.20 5.80 -13.53
CA ASN A 174 -10.11 4.41 -13.98
C ASN A 174 -9.45 4.34 -15.37
N ALA A 175 -8.75 3.23 -15.62
CA ALA A 175 -8.16 2.92 -16.91
C ALA A 175 -8.16 1.40 -17.14
N ASN A 176 -8.72 0.96 -18.27
CA ASN A 176 -8.80 -0.46 -18.62
C ASN A 176 -8.31 -0.68 -20.04
N THR A 177 -7.63 -1.81 -20.25
CA THR A 177 -7.23 -2.23 -21.58
C THR A 177 -8.41 -2.79 -22.37
N GLY A 178 -8.35 -2.67 -23.67
CA GLY A 178 -9.30 -3.25 -24.62
C GLY A 178 -8.66 -3.41 -25.99
N PHE A 179 -9.45 -3.86 -26.95
CA PHE A 179 -9.06 -3.92 -28.36
C PHE A 179 -10.06 -3.09 -29.15
N ASP A 180 -9.58 -2.43 -30.18
CA ASP A 180 -10.44 -1.76 -31.14
C ASP A 180 -11.05 -2.77 -32.14
N GLU A 181 -11.89 -2.29 -33.05
CA GLU A 181 -12.54 -3.13 -34.06
C GLU A 181 -11.54 -3.78 -35.04
N SER A 182 -10.33 -3.25 -35.13
CA SER A 182 -9.23 -3.75 -35.97
C SER A 182 -8.28 -4.68 -35.18
N GLY A 183 -8.52 -4.94 -33.89
CA GLY A 183 -7.71 -5.78 -33.04
C GLY A 183 -6.48 -5.10 -32.45
N PHE A 184 -6.33 -3.78 -32.61
CA PHE A 184 -5.24 -3.03 -31.97
C PHE A 184 -5.54 -2.72 -30.52
N SER A 185 -4.48 -2.74 -29.70
CA SER A 185 -4.59 -2.42 -28.28
C SER A 185 -5.04 -0.98 -28.05
N GLN A 186 -5.99 -0.81 -27.13
CA GLN A 186 -6.47 0.49 -26.68
C GLN A 186 -6.54 0.56 -25.16
N VAL A 187 -6.53 1.77 -24.61
CA VAL A 187 -6.77 2.03 -23.19
C VAL A 187 -8.02 2.90 -23.08
N ASN A 188 -9.02 2.38 -22.38
CA ASN A 188 -10.24 3.11 -22.05
C ASN A 188 -9.99 3.87 -20.75
N ILE A 189 -10.22 5.18 -20.74
CA ILE A 189 -9.94 6.08 -19.62
C ILE A 189 -11.23 6.70 -19.12
N SER A 190 -11.36 6.75 -17.81
CA SER A 190 -12.40 7.52 -17.12
C SER A 190 -11.74 8.62 -16.29
N LEU A 191 -12.25 9.83 -16.40
CA LEU A 191 -11.81 11.01 -15.64
C LEU A 191 -12.79 11.33 -14.52
N ASP A 192 -12.30 12.08 -13.53
CA ASP A 192 -13.16 12.73 -12.55
C ASP A 192 -14.02 13.83 -13.23
N MET A 193 -14.97 14.38 -12.48
CA MET A 193 -15.89 15.39 -13.01
C MET A 193 -15.17 16.67 -13.46
N GLN A 194 -14.08 17.05 -12.81
CA GLN A 194 -13.31 18.26 -13.16
C GLN A 194 -12.47 18.01 -14.42
N GLY A 195 -11.81 16.85 -14.52
CA GLY A 195 -11.08 16.43 -15.70
C GLY A 195 -11.99 16.29 -16.92
N GLY A 196 -13.18 15.69 -16.75
CA GLY A 196 -14.17 15.57 -17.81
C GLY A 196 -14.66 16.92 -18.33
N ARG A 197 -14.93 17.89 -17.44
CA ARG A 197 -15.31 19.27 -17.84
C ARG A 197 -14.17 19.98 -18.57
N ALA A 198 -12.93 19.82 -18.10
CA ALA A 198 -11.76 20.41 -18.76
C ALA A 198 -11.55 19.81 -20.15
N MET A 199 -11.66 18.48 -20.27
CA MET A 199 -11.56 17.76 -21.54
C MET A 199 -12.67 18.17 -22.50
N GLN A 200 -13.92 18.25 -22.03
CA GLN A 200 -15.06 18.70 -22.83
C GLN A 200 -14.85 20.12 -23.37
N LYS A 201 -14.45 21.04 -22.48
CA LYS A 201 -14.20 22.45 -22.88
C LYS A 201 -13.10 22.56 -23.92
N ALA A 202 -12.02 21.79 -23.74
CA ALA A 202 -10.90 21.83 -24.68
C ALA A 202 -11.24 21.19 -26.04
N THR A 203 -12.02 20.10 -26.05
CA THR A 203 -12.31 19.34 -27.26
C THR A 203 -13.49 19.88 -28.05
N SER A 204 -14.54 20.45 -27.41
CA SER A 204 -15.71 21.03 -28.08
C SER A 204 -15.37 22.17 -29.03
N GLY A 205 -14.37 23.00 -28.67
CA GLY A 205 -13.89 24.10 -29.49
C GLY A 205 -12.77 23.74 -30.48
N ASN A 206 -12.34 22.47 -30.52
CA ASN A 206 -11.17 22.02 -31.27
C ASN A 206 -11.41 20.71 -32.03
N ILE A 207 -12.65 20.48 -32.49
CA ILE A 207 -12.97 19.34 -33.37
C ILE A 207 -12.17 19.45 -34.67
N GLY A 208 -11.58 18.34 -35.11
CA GLY A 208 -10.69 18.30 -36.28
C GLY A 208 -9.21 18.58 -35.94
N ARG A 209 -8.89 19.15 -34.77
CA ARG A 209 -7.50 19.25 -34.28
C ARG A 209 -7.04 17.92 -33.66
N LYS A 210 -5.74 17.79 -33.49
CA LYS A 210 -5.19 16.61 -32.80
C LYS A 210 -4.98 16.88 -31.32
N LEU A 211 -5.29 15.85 -30.54
CA LEU A 211 -5.01 15.77 -29.09
C LEU A 211 -3.89 14.76 -28.90
N ALA A 212 -2.83 15.22 -28.27
CA ALA A 212 -1.69 14.38 -27.89
C ALA A 212 -1.89 13.80 -26.49
N VAL A 213 -1.48 12.57 -26.33
CA VAL A 213 -1.25 11.93 -25.04
C VAL A 213 0.25 11.88 -24.83
N LEU A 214 0.72 12.67 -23.89
CA LEU A 214 2.12 12.81 -23.55
C LEU A 214 2.44 11.98 -22.32
N PHE A 215 3.37 11.06 -22.45
CA PHE A 215 3.89 10.25 -21.37
C PHE A 215 5.04 11.02 -20.71
N VAL A 216 4.88 11.31 -19.45
CA VAL A 216 5.85 12.05 -18.65
C VAL A 216 6.51 11.07 -17.69
N GLU A 217 7.75 10.76 -17.94
CA GLU A 217 8.55 9.84 -17.13
C GLU A 217 9.74 10.58 -16.49
N GLN A 218 9.97 10.33 -15.22
CA GLN A 218 11.17 10.81 -14.58
C GLN A 218 12.24 9.71 -14.61
N LYS A 219 13.35 10.01 -15.25
CA LYS A 219 14.50 9.11 -15.36
C LYS A 219 15.65 9.62 -14.50
N SER A 220 16.45 8.71 -13.97
CA SER A 220 17.68 9.03 -13.24
C SER A 220 18.86 8.68 -14.13
N LYS A 221 19.78 9.63 -14.30
CA LYS A 221 21.07 9.42 -14.94
C LYS A 221 22.15 9.45 -13.87
N SER A 222 22.97 8.41 -13.83
CA SER A 222 24.11 8.36 -12.93
C SER A 222 25.33 8.88 -13.68
N GLU A 223 25.90 9.97 -13.23
CA GLU A 223 27.14 10.53 -13.78
C GLU A 223 28.25 10.45 -12.72
N LEU A 224 29.44 10.07 -13.16
CA LEU A 224 30.62 10.12 -12.33
C LEU A 224 31.09 11.58 -12.27
N VAL A 225 30.93 12.20 -11.12
CA VAL A 225 31.38 13.57 -10.86
C VAL A 225 32.53 13.51 -9.88
N THR A 226 33.60 14.26 -10.14
CA THR A 226 34.71 14.37 -9.21
C THR A 226 34.37 15.43 -8.16
N ASP A 227 34.36 15.06 -6.89
CA ASP A 227 34.07 15.97 -5.78
C ASP A 227 35.25 16.99 -5.59
N GLU A 228 35.05 17.99 -4.75
CA GLU A 228 36.06 19.01 -4.44
C GLU A 228 37.38 18.41 -3.84
N ASN A 229 37.33 17.16 -3.38
CA ASN A 229 38.45 16.43 -2.80
C ASN A 229 39.14 15.48 -3.80
N GLY A 230 38.72 15.49 -5.09
CA GLY A 230 39.31 14.66 -6.14
C GLY A 230 38.79 13.22 -6.18
N ASN A 231 37.76 12.84 -5.42
CA ASN A 231 37.19 11.52 -5.43
C ASN A 231 36.07 11.42 -6.48
N ASN A 232 36.02 10.30 -7.19
CA ASN A 232 34.90 10.01 -8.10
C ASN A 232 33.68 9.60 -7.32
N VAL A 233 32.64 10.45 -7.28
CA VAL A 233 31.37 10.20 -6.66
C VAL A 233 30.32 10.01 -7.75
N ILE A 234 29.45 9.02 -7.61
CA ILE A 234 28.33 8.82 -8.51
C ILE A 234 27.22 9.81 -8.13
N GLU A 235 27.08 10.88 -8.88
CA GLU A 235 25.95 11.80 -8.76
C GLU A 235 24.78 11.30 -9.60
N GLN A 236 23.62 11.14 -8.96
CA GLN A 236 22.39 10.78 -9.64
C GLN A 236 21.56 12.02 -9.92
N THR A 237 21.56 12.46 -11.16
CA THR A 237 20.73 13.56 -11.63
C THR A 237 19.43 13.01 -12.19
N THR A 238 18.30 13.56 -11.76
CA THR A 238 16.98 13.21 -12.26
C THR A 238 16.54 14.21 -13.32
N TYR A 239 16.07 13.70 -14.47
CA TYR A 239 15.50 14.52 -15.54
C TYR A 239 14.12 14.01 -15.93
N ILE A 240 13.29 14.90 -16.43
CA ILE A 240 11.95 14.57 -16.92
C ILE A 240 12.02 14.35 -18.40
N GLU A 241 11.66 13.16 -18.85
CA GLU A 241 11.49 12.81 -20.24
C GLU A 241 9.99 12.82 -20.59
N LYS A 242 9.67 13.44 -21.72
CA LYS A 242 8.28 13.56 -22.18
C LYS A 242 8.20 13.10 -23.64
N ASN A 243 7.46 12.02 -23.84
CA ASN A 243 7.29 11.42 -25.17
C ASN A 243 5.81 11.29 -25.52
N ILE A 244 5.48 11.52 -26.80
CA ILE A 244 4.12 11.35 -27.30
C ILE A 244 3.86 9.85 -27.48
N ILE A 245 2.81 9.33 -26.83
CA ILE A 245 2.35 7.95 -27.04
C ILE A 245 1.26 7.88 -28.12
N SER A 246 0.42 8.89 -28.19
CA SER A 246 -0.67 8.93 -29.16
C SER A 246 -0.95 10.37 -29.56
N LEU A 247 -1.21 10.57 -30.86
CA LEU A 247 -1.62 11.86 -31.43
C LEU A 247 -2.84 11.60 -32.31
N ALA A 248 -4.03 11.75 -31.76
CA ALA A 248 -5.29 11.39 -32.39
C ALA A 248 -6.13 12.62 -32.72
N THR A 249 -6.84 12.57 -33.83
CA THR A 249 -7.77 13.65 -34.23
C THR A 249 -9.03 13.61 -33.36
N ILE A 250 -9.42 14.76 -32.84
CA ILE A 250 -10.65 14.95 -32.06
C ILE A 250 -11.84 14.87 -33.05
N GLN A 251 -12.56 13.76 -33.01
CA GLN A 251 -13.73 13.52 -33.85
C GLN A 251 -15.02 14.12 -33.25
N ALA A 252 -15.11 14.14 -31.95
CA ALA A 252 -16.24 14.67 -31.20
C ALA A 252 -15.78 15.27 -29.88
N SER A 253 -16.65 16.03 -29.21
CA SER A 253 -16.40 16.51 -27.86
C SER A 253 -16.23 15.32 -26.88
N LEU A 254 -15.10 15.25 -26.21
CA LEU A 254 -14.77 14.22 -25.23
C LEU A 254 -15.28 14.65 -23.84
N GLY A 255 -15.86 13.71 -23.13
CA GLY A 255 -16.37 13.92 -21.77
C GLY A 255 -15.50 13.26 -20.70
N THR A 256 -16.16 12.65 -19.73
CA THR A 256 -15.52 11.91 -18.62
C THR A 256 -14.97 10.55 -19.05
N SER A 257 -15.37 10.01 -20.18
CA SER A 257 -14.90 8.72 -20.70
C SER A 257 -14.48 8.83 -22.14
N PHE A 258 -13.32 8.30 -22.47
CA PHE A 258 -12.78 8.22 -23.82
C PHE A 258 -11.75 7.08 -23.92
N ARG A 259 -11.29 6.81 -25.14
CA ARG A 259 -10.29 5.78 -25.42
C ARG A 259 -9.05 6.38 -26.08
N ILE A 260 -7.91 5.83 -25.75
CA ILE A 260 -6.63 6.09 -26.41
C ILE A 260 -6.31 4.87 -27.25
N THR A 261 -6.07 5.08 -28.55
CA THR A 261 -5.63 4.06 -29.50
C THR A 261 -4.16 4.28 -29.85
N GLY A 262 -3.50 3.26 -30.39
CA GLY A 262 -2.09 3.36 -30.79
C GLY A 262 -1.13 3.31 -29.59
N VAL A 263 -1.44 2.52 -28.59
CA VAL A 263 -0.67 2.40 -27.33
C VAL A 263 0.39 1.28 -27.41
N GLY A 264 0.81 0.90 -28.61
CA GLY A 264 1.78 -0.19 -28.78
C GLY A 264 1.18 -1.58 -28.63
N ASN A 265 1.93 -2.51 -28.04
CA ASN A 265 1.49 -3.89 -27.86
C ASN A 265 0.55 -4.07 -26.64
N PRO A 266 -0.16 -5.21 -26.49
CA PRO A 266 -1.09 -5.45 -25.38
C PRO A 266 -0.46 -5.32 -23.99
N GLN A 267 0.83 -5.65 -23.87
CA GLN A 267 1.56 -5.56 -22.61
C GLN A 267 1.83 -4.09 -22.22
N GLU A 268 2.19 -3.25 -23.18
CA GLU A 268 2.37 -1.81 -22.96
C GLU A 268 1.05 -1.13 -22.62
N ALA A 269 -0.04 -1.50 -23.30
CA ALA A 269 -1.37 -1.01 -22.97
C ALA A 269 -1.79 -1.40 -21.55
N SER A 270 -1.49 -2.64 -21.13
CA SER A 270 -1.79 -3.13 -19.78
C SER A 270 -0.96 -2.39 -18.71
N GLU A 271 0.32 -2.19 -18.98
CA GLU A 271 1.21 -1.44 -18.08
C GLU A 271 0.76 0.02 -17.94
N LEU A 272 0.38 0.66 -19.06
CA LEU A 272 -0.14 2.02 -19.04
C LEU A 272 -1.45 2.12 -18.25
N ALA A 273 -2.39 1.22 -18.49
CA ALA A 273 -3.65 1.19 -17.77
C ALA A 273 -3.45 1.01 -16.25
N LEU A 274 -2.53 0.13 -15.86
CA LEU A 274 -2.17 -0.10 -14.47
C LEU A 274 -1.56 1.15 -13.83
N LEU A 275 -0.60 1.79 -14.50
CA LEU A 275 0.03 3.02 -13.99
C LEU A 275 -0.98 4.17 -13.84
N LEU A 276 -1.94 4.27 -14.75
CA LEU A 276 -2.99 5.28 -14.67
C LEU A 276 -3.96 5.04 -13.53
N ARG A 277 -4.43 3.79 -13.34
CA ARG A 277 -5.31 3.43 -12.21
C ARG A 277 -4.63 3.64 -10.87
N ALA A 278 -3.39 3.23 -10.77
CA ALA A 278 -2.62 3.32 -9.53
C ALA A 278 -2.21 4.75 -9.16
N GLY A 279 -2.27 5.67 -10.13
CA GLY A 279 -1.95 7.08 -9.94
C GLY A 279 -0.47 7.42 -10.10
N ALA A 280 -0.21 8.72 -10.24
CA ALA A 280 1.13 9.27 -10.32
C ALA A 280 1.76 9.39 -8.92
N LEU A 281 3.09 9.26 -8.87
CA LEU A 281 3.84 9.56 -7.65
C LEU A 281 3.91 11.09 -7.44
N ALA A 282 3.65 11.53 -6.23
CA ALA A 282 3.70 12.95 -5.87
C ALA A 282 5.14 13.49 -5.81
N ALA A 283 6.09 12.62 -5.52
CA ALA A 283 7.52 12.92 -5.57
C ALA A 283 8.29 11.72 -6.14
N PRO A 284 9.41 11.97 -6.84
CA PRO A 284 10.25 10.90 -7.35
C PRO A 284 10.82 10.04 -6.22
N MET A 285 10.95 8.75 -6.49
CA MET A 285 11.51 7.79 -5.57
C MET A 285 12.67 7.04 -6.22
N LYS A 286 13.65 6.66 -5.40
CA LYS A 286 14.74 5.78 -5.79
C LYS A 286 14.78 4.55 -4.91
N PHE A 287 15.16 3.43 -5.47
CA PHE A 287 15.46 2.23 -4.69
C PHE A 287 16.76 2.44 -3.93
N VAL A 288 16.68 2.38 -2.60
CA VAL A 288 17.82 2.56 -1.70
C VAL A 288 18.39 1.21 -1.31
N GLU A 289 17.50 0.23 -1.12
CA GLU A 289 17.84 -1.13 -0.74
C GLU A 289 16.90 -2.10 -1.42
N GLU A 290 17.43 -3.23 -1.86
CA GLU A 290 16.67 -4.34 -2.43
C GLU A 290 17.15 -5.63 -1.80
N ARG A 291 16.22 -6.41 -1.28
CA ARG A 291 16.50 -7.72 -0.70
C ARG A 291 15.51 -8.74 -1.24
N THR A 292 16.01 -9.73 -1.92
CA THR A 292 15.20 -10.87 -2.38
C THR A 292 15.46 -12.07 -1.49
N VAL A 293 14.38 -12.62 -0.93
CA VAL A 293 14.44 -13.86 -0.15
C VAL A 293 13.97 -15.00 -1.05
N GLY A 294 14.88 -15.91 -1.37
CA GLY A 294 14.57 -17.03 -2.25
C GLY A 294 13.60 -18.05 -1.63
N PRO A 295 12.90 -18.84 -2.45
CA PRO A 295 11.95 -19.88 -2.01
C PRO A 295 12.57 -20.93 -1.08
N SER A 296 13.88 -21.19 -1.18
CA SER A 296 14.61 -22.14 -0.36
C SER A 296 14.57 -21.83 1.13
N LEU A 297 14.78 -20.56 1.51
CA LEU A 297 14.71 -20.10 2.90
C LEU A 297 13.29 -20.22 3.46
N GLY A 298 12.29 -19.92 2.64
CA GLY A 298 10.89 -20.11 3.01
C GLY A 298 10.56 -21.58 3.26
N LYS A 299 11.01 -22.48 2.37
CA LYS A 299 10.82 -23.92 2.49
C LYS A 299 11.47 -24.48 3.76
N GLU A 300 12.71 -24.11 4.05
CA GLU A 300 13.42 -24.54 5.26
C GLU A 300 12.70 -24.10 6.53
N ASN A 301 12.27 -22.86 6.59
CA ASN A 301 11.51 -22.33 7.74
C ASN A 301 10.16 -23.03 7.92
N ILE A 302 9.46 -23.36 6.83
CA ILE A 302 8.21 -24.12 6.87
C ILE A 302 8.48 -25.55 7.38
N GLU A 303 9.52 -26.21 6.88
CA GLU A 303 9.88 -27.57 7.33
C GLU A 303 10.24 -27.61 8.80
N LEU A 304 11.03 -26.66 9.28
CA LEU A 304 11.37 -26.52 10.72
C LEU A 304 10.14 -26.22 11.56
N GLY A 305 9.28 -25.33 11.11
CA GLY A 305 8.02 -25.00 11.79
C GLY A 305 7.08 -26.19 11.86
N MET A 306 6.88 -26.91 10.77
CA MET A 306 6.05 -28.12 10.72
C MET A 306 6.61 -29.23 11.60
N ARG A 307 7.93 -29.43 11.61
CA ARG A 307 8.58 -30.39 12.50
C ARG A 307 8.35 -30.03 13.98
N SER A 308 8.44 -28.76 14.33
CA SER A 308 8.19 -28.28 15.70
C SER A 308 6.74 -28.50 16.12
N ILE A 309 5.77 -28.24 15.22
CA ILE A 309 4.34 -28.53 15.48
C ILE A 309 4.14 -30.03 15.71
N MET A 310 4.69 -30.89 14.85
CA MET A 310 4.54 -32.35 14.97
C MET A 310 5.12 -32.86 16.29
N ILE A 311 6.30 -32.41 16.69
CA ILE A 311 6.92 -32.78 17.96
C ILE A 311 6.05 -32.32 19.16
N GLY A 312 5.68 -31.05 19.18
CA GLY A 312 4.84 -30.47 20.24
C GLY A 312 3.49 -31.18 20.35
N PHE A 313 2.81 -31.41 19.21
CA PHE A 313 1.54 -32.13 19.16
C PHE A 313 1.68 -33.57 19.67
N THR A 314 2.71 -34.30 19.23
CA THR A 314 2.95 -35.68 19.68
C THR A 314 3.19 -35.76 21.19
N LEU A 315 3.99 -34.84 21.74
CA LEU A 315 4.22 -34.79 23.19
C LEU A 315 2.93 -34.53 23.97
N VAL A 316 2.09 -33.61 23.50
CA VAL A 316 0.78 -33.31 24.09
C VAL A 316 -0.13 -34.53 24.02
N VAL A 317 -0.23 -35.19 22.86
CA VAL A 317 -1.06 -36.40 22.69
C VAL A 317 -0.63 -37.53 23.67
N ILE A 318 0.67 -37.75 23.77
CA ILE A 318 1.21 -38.74 24.73
C ILE A 318 0.87 -38.37 26.18
N PHE A 319 1.14 -37.11 26.57
CA PHE A 319 0.85 -36.63 27.90
C PHE A 319 -0.63 -36.76 28.26
N MET A 320 -1.52 -36.29 27.40
CA MET A 320 -2.97 -36.35 27.61
C MET A 320 -3.46 -37.79 27.72
N THR A 321 -2.96 -38.68 26.88
CA THR A 321 -3.35 -40.10 26.89
C THR A 321 -2.88 -40.80 28.17
N LEU A 322 -1.65 -40.56 28.61
CA LEU A 322 -1.09 -41.18 29.79
C LEU A 322 -1.72 -40.68 31.10
N TYR A 323 -1.93 -39.35 31.18
CA TYR A 323 -2.41 -38.72 32.41
C TYR A 323 -3.94 -38.81 32.55
N TYR A 324 -4.71 -38.51 31.51
CA TYR A 324 -6.19 -38.47 31.53
C TYR A 324 -6.85 -39.71 30.94
N ARG A 325 -6.09 -40.66 30.43
CA ARG A 325 -6.57 -41.95 29.89
C ARG A 325 -7.69 -41.76 28.85
N VAL A 326 -8.91 -42.24 29.11
CA VAL A 326 -10.05 -42.19 28.20
C VAL A 326 -10.46 -40.75 27.89
N PHE A 327 -10.46 -39.87 28.89
CA PHE A 327 -10.73 -38.43 28.70
C PHE A 327 -9.63 -37.78 27.85
N GLY A 328 -8.38 -38.21 28.03
CA GLY A 328 -7.26 -37.77 27.20
C GLY A 328 -7.42 -38.14 25.71
N ILE A 329 -7.97 -39.33 25.42
CA ILE A 329 -8.29 -39.73 24.05
C ILE A 329 -9.36 -38.80 23.45
N ALA A 330 -10.44 -38.50 24.21
CA ALA A 330 -11.47 -37.56 23.75
C ALA A 330 -10.90 -36.16 23.48
N ALA A 331 -10.01 -35.67 24.38
CA ALA A 331 -9.33 -34.40 24.17
C ALA A 331 -8.39 -34.40 22.96
N ASN A 332 -7.66 -35.48 22.71
CA ASN A 332 -6.78 -35.60 21.54
C ASN A 332 -7.54 -35.59 20.22
N VAL A 333 -8.70 -36.26 20.14
CA VAL A 333 -9.57 -36.21 18.97
C VAL A 333 -10.08 -34.77 18.74
N SER A 334 -10.52 -34.09 19.82
CA SER A 334 -10.94 -32.68 19.74
C SER A 334 -9.80 -31.76 19.32
N LEU A 335 -8.58 -32.01 19.79
CA LEU A 335 -7.41 -31.25 19.42
C LEU A 335 -7.05 -31.43 17.92
N PHE A 336 -7.13 -32.68 17.44
CA PHE A 336 -6.94 -32.96 16.01
C PHE A 336 -8.00 -32.25 15.16
N LEU A 337 -9.28 -32.31 15.58
CA LEU A 337 -10.37 -31.61 14.91
C LEU A 337 -10.17 -30.10 14.91
N ASN A 338 -9.62 -29.56 16.00
CA ASN A 338 -9.26 -28.12 16.09
C ASN A 338 -8.25 -27.72 15.02
N LEU A 339 -7.19 -28.49 14.82
CA LEU A 339 -6.18 -28.23 13.76
C LEU A 339 -6.80 -28.28 12.36
N VAL A 340 -7.69 -29.23 12.12
CA VAL A 340 -8.43 -29.33 10.84
C VAL A 340 -9.31 -28.10 10.63
N LEU A 341 -10.01 -27.65 11.66
CA LEU A 341 -10.88 -26.45 11.60
C LEU A 341 -10.07 -25.19 11.38
N ILE A 342 -8.97 -24.98 12.09
CA ILE A 342 -8.07 -23.83 11.89
C ILE A 342 -7.61 -23.78 10.43
N THR A 343 -7.08 -24.90 9.93
CA THR A 343 -6.55 -24.98 8.56
C THR A 343 -7.65 -24.75 7.52
N GLY A 344 -8.83 -25.34 7.72
CA GLY A 344 -9.99 -25.18 6.86
C GLY A 344 -10.50 -23.73 6.81
N ILE A 345 -10.64 -23.07 7.96
CA ILE A 345 -11.10 -21.68 8.04
C ILE A 345 -10.05 -20.73 7.43
N MET A 346 -8.76 -20.93 7.72
CA MET A 346 -7.69 -20.14 7.11
C MET A 346 -7.69 -20.28 5.57
N SER A 347 -7.86 -21.49 5.06
CA SER A 347 -7.96 -21.75 3.62
C SER A 347 -9.20 -21.07 3.00
N LEU A 348 -10.34 -21.11 3.68
CA LEU A 348 -11.58 -20.49 3.21
C LEU A 348 -11.47 -18.95 3.15
N LEU A 349 -10.77 -18.35 4.11
CA LEU A 349 -10.53 -16.91 4.17
C LEU A 349 -9.38 -16.45 3.26
N GLY A 350 -8.65 -17.36 2.63
CA GLY A 350 -7.47 -17.04 1.83
C GLY A 350 -6.34 -16.41 2.64
N ALA A 351 -6.29 -16.68 3.96
CA ALA A 351 -5.28 -16.11 4.84
C ALA A 351 -3.91 -16.74 4.60
N THR A 352 -2.86 -15.91 4.51
CA THR A 352 -1.49 -16.41 4.32
C THR A 352 -0.89 -16.90 5.63
N LEU A 353 -0.29 -18.08 5.58
CA LEU A 353 0.41 -18.65 6.73
C LEU A 353 1.80 -18.02 6.86
N THR A 354 1.94 -17.08 7.78
CA THR A 354 3.22 -16.43 8.11
C THR A 354 3.97 -17.22 9.19
N LEU A 355 5.29 -16.98 9.33
CA LEU A 355 6.09 -17.61 10.40
C LEU A 355 5.53 -17.32 11.81
N PRO A 356 5.15 -16.08 12.17
CA PRO A 356 4.40 -15.83 13.42
C PRO A 356 3.01 -16.49 13.43
N GLY A 357 2.36 -16.66 12.27
CA GLY A 357 1.11 -17.41 12.16
C GLY A 357 1.28 -18.89 12.55
N ILE A 358 2.37 -19.52 12.11
CA ILE A 358 2.75 -20.88 12.58
C ILE A 358 2.91 -20.92 14.11
N ALA A 359 3.59 -19.93 14.69
CA ALA A 359 3.71 -19.81 16.14
C ALA A 359 2.34 -19.63 16.82
N GLY A 360 1.41 -18.91 16.20
CA GLY A 360 0.02 -18.77 16.62
C GLY A 360 -0.72 -20.10 16.67
N ILE A 361 -0.52 -20.97 15.69
CA ILE A 361 -1.10 -22.34 15.69
C ILE A 361 -0.54 -23.16 16.86
N VAL A 362 0.77 -23.13 17.10
CA VAL A 362 1.41 -23.83 18.24
C VAL A 362 0.83 -23.34 19.56
N LEU A 363 0.71 -22.03 19.72
CA LEU A 363 0.11 -21.42 20.91
C LEU A 363 -1.34 -21.87 21.10
N THR A 364 -2.11 -21.90 20.03
CA THR A 364 -3.53 -22.34 20.08
C THR A 364 -3.67 -23.81 20.47
N VAL A 365 -2.77 -24.68 20.01
CA VAL A 365 -2.71 -26.09 20.46
C VAL A 365 -2.55 -26.15 21.96
N GLY A 366 -1.66 -25.35 22.55
CA GLY A 366 -1.49 -25.26 23.99
C GLY A 366 -2.76 -24.81 24.73
N MET A 367 -3.41 -23.75 24.24
CA MET A 367 -4.65 -23.22 24.82
C MET A 367 -5.83 -24.22 24.71
N ALA A 368 -5.92 -24.96 23.59
CA ALA A 368 -6.95 -25.98 23.41
C ALA A 368 -6.80 -27.14 24.40
N VAL A 369 -5.56 -27.51 24.72
CA VAL A 369 -5.28 -28.53 25.75
C VAL A 369 -5.64 -27.99 27.13
N ASP A 370 -5.29 -26.76 27.47
CA ASP A 370 -5.59 -26.13 28.76
C ASP A 370 -7.10 -26.08 29.03
N ALA A 371 -7.92 -25.75 28.03
CA ALA A 371 -9.36 -25.81 28.14
C ALA A 371 -9.88 -27.21 28.55
N ASN A 372 -9.34 -28.27 27.94
CA ASN A 372 -9.70 -29.63 28.26
C ASN A 372 -9.21 -30.04 29.68
N VAL A 373 -8.02 -29.62 30.05
CA VAL A 373 -7.47 -29.84 31.40
C VAL A 373 -8.35 -29.19 32.48
N LEU A 374 -8.79 -27.95 32.24
CA LEU A 374 -9.72 -27.24 33.13
C LEU A 374 -11.06 -27.98 33.27
N ILE A 375 -11.63 -28.46 32.17
CA ILE A 375 -12.86 -29.27 32.21
C ILE A 375 -12.66 -30.54 33.06
N PHE A 376 -11.57 -31.27 32.80
CA PHE A 376 -11.31 -32.51 33.52
C PHE A 376 -11.01 -32.27 35.01
N ALA A 377 -10.34 -31.18 35.37
CA ALA A 377 -10.13 -30.78 36.73
C ALA A 377 -11.48 -30.48 37.43
N ARG A 378 -12.38 -29.77 36.80
CA ARG A 378 -13.72 -29.50 37.31
C ARG A 378 -14.57 -30.77 37.48
N ILE A 379 -14.55 -31.67 36.51
CA ILE A 379 -15.21 -32.98 36.64
C ILE A 379 -14.66 -33.76 37.85
N ARG A 380 -13.34 -33.75 38.04
CA ARG A 380 -12.69 -34.42 39.20
C ARG A 380 -13.09 -33.79 40.55
N GLU A 381 -13.31 -32.47 40.60
CA GLU A 381 -13.83 -31.78 41.78
C GLU A 381 -15.28 -32.22 42.09
N GLU A 382 -16.16 -32.19 41.07
CA GLU A 382 -17.58 -32.55 41.22
C GLU A 382 -17.79 -34.05 41.58
N LEU A 383 -16.88 -34.92 41.10
CA LEU A 383 -16.89 -36.36 41.45
C LEU A 383 -16.74 -36.65 42.93
N LYS A 384 -16.25 -35.70 43.75
CA LYS A 384 -16.14 -35.88 45.21
C LYS A 384 -17.51 -35.83 45.90
N GLU A 385 -18.47 -35.18 45.31
CA GLU A 385 -19.77 -34.90 45.93
C GLU A 385 -20.96 -35.46 45.13
N LYS A 386 -20.76 -35.84 43.88
CA LYS A 386 -21.82 -36.20 42.95
C LYS A 386 -21.58 -37.53 42.24
N ASP A 387 -22.62 -38.10 41.72
CA ASP A 387 -22.55 -39.27 40.85
C ASP A 387 -21.81 -38.92 39.51
N PRO A 388 -21.18 -39.89 38.84
CA PRO A 388 -20.35 -39.67 37.68
C PRO A 388 -21.01 -38.90 36.55
N GLN A 389 -22.27 -39.11 36.27
CA GLN A 389 -22.95 -38.43 35.15
C GLN A 389 -23.29 -36.98 35.47
N SER A 390 -23.75 -36.70 36.70
CA SER A 390 -23.96 -35.33 37.18
C SER A 390 -22.64 -34.56 37.28
N ALA A 391 -21.55 -35.21 37.74
CA ALA A 391 -20.24 -34.62 37.78
C ALA A 391 -19.67 -34.24 36.38
N ILE A 392 -19.90 -35.06 35.37
CA ILE A 392 -19.54 -34.72 33.99
C ILE A 392 -20.35 -33.50 33.53
N HIS A 393 -21.67 -33.52 33.70
CA HIS A 393 -22.53 -32.43 33.27
C HIS A 393 -22.15 -31.09 33.91
N ASP A 394 -21.99 -31.08 35.23
CA ASP A 394 -21.72 -29.88 36.00
C ASP A 394 -20.27 -29.39 35.82
N GLY A 395 -19.31 -30.31 35.66
CA GLY A 395 -17.93 -30.00 35.34
C GLY A 395 -17.80 -29.23 34.02
N PHE A 396 -18.47 -29.69 32.96
CA PHE A 396 -18.51 -28.95 31.69
C PHE A 396 -19.19 -27.58 31.83
N SER A 397 -20.30 -27.50 32.58
CA SER A 397 -21.06 -26.26 32.73
C SER A 397 -20.30 -25.21 33.54
N ARG A 398 -19.60 -25.61 34.61
CA ARG A 398 -18.79 -24.69 35.41
C ARG A 398 -17.50 -24.29 34.73
N ALA A 399 -16.84 -25.21 34.02
CA ALA A 399 -15.63 -24.91 33.26
C ALA A 399 -15.92 -23.93 32.09
N PHE A 400 -17.12 -23.99 31.51
CA PHE A 400 -17.51 -23.13 30.39
C PHE A 400 -17.29 -21.65 30.70
N VAL A 401 -17.77 -21.15 31.83
CA VAL A 401 -17.66 -19.73 32.21
C VAL A 401 -16.20 -19.31 32.30
N THR A 402 -15.38 -20.09 32.95
CA THR A 402 -13.95 -19.79 33.14
C THR A 402 -13.21 -19.80 31.81
N ILE A 403 -13.49 -20.80 30.94
CA ILE A 403 -12.88 -20.90 29.60
C ILE A 403 -13.32 -19.74 28.71
N PHE A 404 -14.60 -19.38 28.77
CA PHE A 404 -15.16 -18.29 27.98
C PHE A 404 -14.51 -16.96 28.37
N ASP A 405 -14.45 -16.61 29.65
CA ASP A 405 -13.89 -15.36 30.14
C ASP A 405 -12.40 -15.20 29.77
N ALA A 406 -11.61 -16.26 29.96
CA ALA A 406 -10.18 -16.26 29.63
C ALA A 406 -9.95 -16.08 28.11
N ASN A 407 -10.74 -16.78 27.28
CA ASN A 407 -10.58 -16.74 25.84
C ASN A 407 -11.12 -15.44 25.23
N VAL A 408 -12.19 -14.83 25.76
CA VAL A 408 -12.71 -13.53 25.30
C VAL A 408 -11.66 -12.45 25.51
N THR A 409 -10.98 -12.43 26.66
CA THR A 409 -9.90 -11.45 26.92
C THR A 409 -8.77 -11.59 25.89
N THR A 410 -8.33 -12.82 25.61
CA THR A 410 -7.29 -13.09 24.63
C THR A 410 -7.75 -12.77 23.19
N LEU A 411 -9.03 -13.03 22.87
CA LEU A 411 -9.61 -12.70 21.58
C LEU A 411 -9.65 -11.17 21.35
N ILE A 412 -9.99 -10.39 22.38
CA ILE A 412 -9.95 -8.92 22.29
C ILE A 412 -8.53 -8.45 22.00
N ALA A 413 -7.52 -8.99 22.68
CA ALA A 413 -6.12 -8.67 22.40
C ALA A 413 -5.71 -9.04 20.97
N ALA A 414 -6.12 -10.21 20.48
CA ALA A 414 -5.87 -10.64 19.10
C ALA A 414 -6.54 -9.72 18.07
N LEU A 415 -7.77 -9.28 18.32
CA LEU A 415 -8.48 -8.32 17.45
C LEU A 415 -7.79 -6.95 17.43
N ILE A 416 -7.31 -6.47 18.55
CA ILE A 416 -6.50 -5.23 18.62
C ILE A 416 -5.23 -5.39 17.80
N LEU A 417 -4.51 -6.51 17.94
CA LEU A 417 -3.33 -6.82 17.14
C LEU A 417 -3.64 -6.91 15.64
N TYR A 418 -4.83 -7.39 15.27
CA TYR A 418 -5.26 -7.43 13.86
C TYR A 418 -5.50 -6.04 13.29
N VAL A 419 -6.10 -5.13 14.07
CA VAL A 419 -6.41 -3.76 13.61
C VAL A 419 -5.16 -2.89 13.54
N ILE A 420 -4.29 -2.95 14.56
CA ILE A 420 -3.09 -2.11 14.68
C ILE A 420 -1.89 -2.76 13.99
N GLY A 421 -1.85 -4.09 13.94
CA GLY A 421 -0.73 -4.86 13.42
C GLY A 421 -0.52 -4.70 11.92
N THR A 422 0.72 -4.85 11.50
CA THR A 422 1.12 -4.85 10.09
C THR A 422 1.79 -6.19 9.74
N GLY A 423 1.58 -6.65 8.52
CA GLY A 423 2.25 -7.83 7.95
C GLY A 423 2.29 -9.05 8.88
N PRO A 424 3.47 -9.48 9.34
CA PRO A 424 3.62 -10.70 10.14
C PRO A 424 2.81 -10.71 11.43
N VAL A 425 2.62 -9.56 12.09
CA VAL A 425 1.81 -9.42 13.32
C VAL A 425 0.34 -9.66 13.02
N LYS A 426 -0.13 -9.17 11.86
CA LYS A 426 -1.52 -9.37 11.42
C LYS A 426 -1.79 -10.84 11.12
N GLY A 427 -0.85 -11.55 10.47
CA GLY A 427 -0.94 -12.98 10.23
C GLY A 427 -1.02 -13.79 11.55
N PHE A 428 -0.20 -13.45 12.55
CA PHE A 428 -0.30 -14.02 13.88
C PHE A 428 -1.67 -13.78 14.53
N ALA A 429 -2.17 -12.53 14.45
CA ALA A 429 -3.45 -12.15 15.06
C ALA A 429 -4.63 -12.91 14.42
N ILE A 430 -4.62 -13.12 13.10
CA ILE A 430 -5.64 -13.91 12.38
C ILE A 430 -5.63 -15.36 12.87
N THR A 431 -4.47 -16.02 12.85
CA THR A 431 -4.35 -17.42 13.28
C THR A 431 -4.75 -17.60 14.74
N LEU A 432 -4.34 -16.68 15.62
CA LEU A 432 -4.71 -16.69 17.03
C LEU A 432 -6.22 -16.52 17.23
N SER A 433 -6.85 -15.56 16.54
CA SER A 433 -8.31 -15.32 16.65
C SER A 433 -9.12 -16.53 16.19
N ILE A 434 -8.78 -17.10 15.02
CA ILE A 434 -9.42 -18.32 14.49
C ILE A 434 -9.20 -19.46 15.49
N GLY A 435 -7.97 -19.62 15.98
CA GLY A 435 -7.60 -20.67 16.88
C GLY A 435 -8.34 -20.62 18.24
N ILE A 436 -8.53 -19.43 18.81
CA ILE A 436 -9.32 -19.25 20.03
C ILE A 436 -10.78 -19.69 19.80
N ILE A 437 -11.40 -19.23 18.73
CA ILE A 437 -12.80 -19.57 18.43
C ILE A 437 -12.97 -21.08 18.20
N THR A 438 -12.09 -21.67 17.42
CA THR A 438 -12.15 -23.11 17.12
C THR A 438 -11.81 -23.97 18.34
N SER A 439 -10.84 -23.55 19.18
CA SER A 439 -10.50 -24.27 20.39
C SER A 439 -11.63 -24.28 21.44
N MET A 440 -12.33 -23.15 21.61
CA MET A 440 -13.51 -23.09 22.45
C MET A 440 -14.61 -24.03 21.96
N PHE A 441 -14.87 -24.00 20.65
CA PHE A 441 -15.86 -24.89 20.04
C PHE A 441 -15.49 -26.37 20.26
N THR A 442 -14.27 -26.75 19.96
CA THR A 442 -13.84 -28.16 20.07
C THR A 442 -13.75 -28.65 21.50
N ALA A 443 -13.21 -27.84 22.44
CA ALA A 443 -13.13 -28.22 23.84
C ALA A 443 -14.50 -28.34 24.50
N ILE A 444 -15.42 -27.41 24.22
CA ILE A 444 -16.73 -27.39 24.88
C ILE A 444 -17.71 -28.35 24.23
N MET A 445 -17.82 -28.31 22.89
CA MET A 445 -18.83 -29.12 22.18
C MET A 445 -18.31 -30.48 21.76
N CYS A 446 -17.14 -30.54 21.11
CA CYS A 446 -16.65 -31.81 20.58
C CYS A 446 -16.16 -32.75 21.69
N THR A 447 -15.41 -32.25 22.66
CA THR A 447 -14.96 -33.08 23.82
C THR A 447 -16.17 -33.55 24.61
N ARG A 448 -17.16 -32.68 24.86
CA ARG A 448 -18.42 -33.07 25.56
C ARG A 448 -19.17 -34.14 24.79
N ALA A 449 -19.31 -34.00 23.47
CA ALA A 449 -19.98 -34.99 22.63
C ALA A 449 -19.26 -36.35 22.70
N MET A 450 -17.93 -36.36 22.61
CA MET A 450 -17.11 -37.57 22.71
C MET A 450 -17.25 -38.23 24.09
N VAL A 451 -17.15 -37.45 25.17
CA VAL A 451 -17.33 -37.96 26.53
C VAL A 451 -18.73 -38.54 26.75
N ASN A 452 -19.78 -37.86 26.25
CA ASN A 452 -21.16 -38.35 26.29
C ASN A 452 -21.35 -39.63 25.48
N LEU A 453 -20.72 -39.73 24.32
CA LEU A 453 -20.80 -40.93 23.49
C LEU A 453 -20.14 -42.15 24.18
N ILE A 454 -19.06 -41.94 24.92
CA ILE A 454 -18.36 -43.02 25.63
C ILE A 454 -19.10 -43.40 26.92
N TYR A 455 -19.61 -42.43 27.67
CA TYR A 455 -20.12 -42.59 29.00
C TYR A 455 -21.63 -42.37 29.19
N GLY A 456 -22.30 -41.66 28.29
CA GLY A 456 -23.69 -41.19 28.45
C GLY A 456 -24.77 -42.27 28.56
N ASN A 457 -24.52 -43.52 28.15
CA ASN A 457 -25.47 -44.62 28.16
C ASN A 457 -25.04 -45.75 29.08
N LYS A 458 -24.05 -45.52 29.96
CA LYS A 458 -23.47 -46.57 30.86
C LYS A 458 -23.71 -46.20 32.32
N ASN A 459 -24.21 -47.16 33.09
CA ASN A 459 -24.24 -47.07 34.57
C ASN A 459 -22.81 -47.24 35.09
N ILE A 460 -22.11 -46.11 35.24
CA ILE A 460 -20.73 -46.07 35.66
C ILE A 460 -20.69 -45.95 37.18
N LYS A 461 -20.05 -46.92 37.84
CA LYS A 461 -19.86 -46.91 39.29
C LYS A 461 -18.62 -46.14 39.71
N GLU A 462 -17.59 -46.10 38.89
CA GLU A 462 -16.34 -45.36 39.09
C GLU A 462 -15.86 -44.73 37.80
N LEU A 463 -15.53 -43.45 37.86
CA LEU A 463 -14.94 -42.69 36.76
C LEU A 463 -13.45 -42.44 37.08
N LYS A 464 -12.57 -42.94 36.25
CA LYS A 464 -11.11 -42.75 36.39
C LYS A 464 -10.64 -41.65 35.44
N ILE A 465 -10.41 -40.45 36.02
CA ILE A 465 -9.90 -39.27 35.33
C ILE A 465 -8.51 -38.96 35.83
#